data_c52e0bd7091b17c3852c413609187aa1
#
_entry.id   c52e0bd7091b17c3852c413609187aa1
#
_cell.length_a   1.000
_cell.length_b   1.000
_cell.length_c   1.000
_cell.angle_alpha   90.00
_cell.angle_beta   90.00
_cell.angle_gamma   90.00
#
_symmetry.space_group_name_H-M   'P 1'
#
loop_
_entity.id
_entity.type
_entity.pdbx_description
1 polymer ?
#
loop_
_entity_poly.entity_id
_entity_poly.type
_entity_poly.pdbx_seq_one_letter_code
_entity_poly.pdbx_strand_id
1 'polypeptide(L)'
;AVLFGHEPPAPLTYEWISLRGKGAMSSSSGNTIGPMEALGLVPPEILRFLVANSKPSKAIEFDTGMGLVNLADEYERLSARDFDAEMSDEKLSRRKLVQLEDAKVALALAAVHEDELATATSISFRHMALLAQIKPNDEDVWTSLKDSGSITESTPQLEDRLKRMRAWISSEHFPEEMKINICETPNREALSSLNEQQRLVLHHLPDALS
;
A
#
# COMPACT_ATOMS: atom_id res chain seq x y z
N ALA A 1 7.55 -9.62 41.20
CA ALA A 1 6.30 -10.31 41.55
C ALA A 1 6.32 -10.81 42.98
N VAL A 2 7.33 -11.58 43.41
CA VAL A 2 7.41 -12.15 44.77
C VAL A 2 7.43 -11.07 45.86
N LEU A 3 8.13 -9.95 45.63
CA LEU A 3 8.23 -8.83 46.59
C LEU A 3 6.92 -8.05 46.78
N PHE A 4 6.03 -8.05 45.79
CA PHE A 4 4.80 -7.27 45.82
C PHE A 4 3.53 -8.10 45.89
N GLY A 5 3.65 -9.44 45.99
CA GLY A 5 2.51 -10.36 46.11
C GLY A 5 1.59 -10.44 44.87
N HIS A 6 2.02 -9.92 43.71
CA HIS A 6 1.29 -9.96 42.44
C HIS A 6 1.93 -10.92 41.47
N GLU A 7 1.11 -11.56 40.61
CA GLU A 7 1.65 -12.28 39.47
C GLU A 7 2.30 -11.33 38.47
N PRO A 8 3.45 -11.71 37.86
CA PRO A 8 4.04 -10.89 36.81
C PRO A 8 3.10 -10.84 35.59
N PRO A 9 3.09 -9.72 34.84
CA PRO A 9 2.38 -9.68 33.59
C PRO A 9 2.92 -10.75 32.62
N ALA A 10 2.05 -11.30 31.79
CA ALA A 10 2.45 -12.26 30.77
C ALA A 10 3.42 -11.58 29.78
N PRO A 11 4.64 -12.11 29.58
CA PRO A 11 5.58 -11.52 28.63
C PRO A 11 5.18 -11.83 27.20
N LEU A 12 5.11 -10.80 26.35
CA LEU A 12 5.04 -10.94 24.90
C LEU A 12 6.40 -10.55 24.33
N THR A 13 7.14 -11.54 23.85
CA THR A 13 8.43 -11.31 23.21
C THR A 13 8.21 -11.06 21.72
N TYR A 14 8.76 -9.98 21.19
CA TYR A 14 8.74 -9.64 19.77
C TYR A 14 10.13 -9.19 19.31
N GLU A 15 10.38 -9.34 18.02
CA GLU A 15 11.62 -8.93 17.39
C GLU A 15 11.61 -7.43 17.03
N TRP A 16 12.77 -6.94 16.62
CA TRP A 16 12.99 -5.54 16.27
C TRP A 16 12.27 -5.14 14.98
N ILE A 17 11.90 -3.85 14.91
CA ILE A 17 11.54 -3.21 13.66
C ILE A 17 12.80 -2.55 13.10
N SER A 18 13.16 -2.91 11.87
CA SER A 18 14.30 -2.37 11.16
C SER A 18 13.86 -1.57 9.94
N LEU A 19 14.67 -0.61 9.53
CA LEU A 19 14.46 0.11 8.27
C LEU A 19 15.31 -0.56 7.19
N ARG A 20 14.69 -0.91 6.07
CA ARG A 20 15.37 -1.60 4.97
C ARG A 20 16.59 -0.82 4.50
N GLY A 21 17.72 -1.51 4.39
CA GLY A 21 19.00 -0.92 3.98
C GLY A 21 19.72 -0.08 5.02
N LYS A 22 19.09 0.20 6.17
CA LYS A 22 19.67 1.01 7.26
C LYS A 22 19.84 0.22 8.59
N GLY A 23 19.36 -1.02 8.64
CA GLY A 23 19.43 -1.87 9.83
C GLY A 23 18.46 -1.51 10.95
N ALA A 24 18.76 -1.90 12.18
CA ALA A 24 17.90 -1.66 13.34
C ALA A 24 17.69 -0.16 13.56
N MET A 25 16.44 0.24 13.79
CA MET A 25 16.10 1.63 14.11
C MET A 25 16.72 2.03 15.45
N SER A 26 17.45 3.13 15.46
CA SER A 26 18.06 3.69 16.66
C SER A 26 18.04 5.21 16.62
N SER A 27 17.49 5.81 17.68
CA SER A 27 17.42 7.28 17.83
C SER A 27 18.81 7.91 17.89
N SER A 28 19.81 7.19 18.44
CA SER A 28 21.18 7.69 18.58
C SER A 28 21.96 7.71 17.27
N SER A 29 21.58 6.90 16.28
CA SER A 29 22.24 6.84 14.97
C SER A 29 21.56 7.71 13.90
N GLY A 30 20.46 8.37 14.22
CA GLY A 30 19.65 9.12 13.24
C GLY A 30 18.95 8.24 12.21
N ASN A 31 19.03 6.93 12.35
CA ASN A 31 18.49 5.93 11.44
C ASN A 31 17.09 5.49 11.90
N THR A 32 16.18 6.44 12.03
CA THR A 32 14.81 6.14 12.46
C THR A 32 13.83 6.86 11.57
N ILE A 33 12.71 6.22 11.29
CA ILE A 33 11.50 6.89 10.87
C ILE A 33 10.54 6.87 12.05
N GLY A 34 10.13 8.04 12.52
CA GLY A 34 9.19 8.15 13.62
C GLY A 34 7.79 7.68 13.19
N PRO A 35 6.95 7.22 14.15
CA PRO A 35 5.58 6.79 13.81
C PRO A 35 4.77 7.88 13.09
N MET A 36 4.93 9.13 13.48
CA MET A 36 4.24 10.27 12.85
C MET A 36 4.74 10.55 11.43
N GLU A 37 6.04 10.38 11.20
CA GLU A 37 6.65 10.49 9.88
C GLU A 37 6.17 9.36 8.96
N ALA A 38 6.19 8.13 9.46
CA ALA A 38 5.66 6.98 8.73
C ALA A 38 4.17 7.16 8.37
N LEU A 39 3.35 7.64 9.31
CA LEU A 39 1.95 7.98 9.07
C LEU A 39 1.76 9.15 8.10
N GLY A 40 2.75 10.02 7.93
CA GLY A 40 2.74 11.07 6.92
C GLY A 40 2.88 10.54 5.49
N LEU A 41 3.49 9.38 5.32
CA LEU A 41 3.79 8.77 4.01
C LEU A 41 2.88 7.57 3.70
N VAL A 42 2.46 6.83 4.72
CA VAL A 42 1.78 5.53 4.58
C VAL A 42 0.39 5.62 5.17
N PRO A 43 -0.65 5.13 4.48
CA PRO A 43 -1.97 4.99 5.04
C PRO A 43 -1.94 4.16 6.34
N PRO A 44 -2.65 4.60 7.39
CA PRO A 44 -2.56 3.98 8.70
C PRO A 44 -2.97 2.50 8.72
N GLU A 45 -3.93 2.11 7.90
CA GLU A 45 -4.37 0.72 7.76
C GLU A 45 -3.26 -0.18 7.19
N ILE A 46 -2.47 0.31 6.23
CA ILE A 46 -1.34 -0.43 5.65
C ILE A 46 -0.21 -0.56 6.67
N LEU A 47 0.06 0.49 7.44
CA LEU A 47 1.08 0.44 8.49
C LEU A 47 0.68 -0.52 9.62
N ARG A 48 -0.60 -0.53 10.02
CA ARG A 48 -1.13 -1.48 11.01
C ARG A 48 -1.11 -2.91 10.47
N PHE A 49 -1.43 -3.10 9.19
CA PHE A 49 -1.35 -4.40 8.53
C PHE A 49 0.06 -4.97 8.53
N LEU A 50 1.10 -4.16 8.30
CA LEU A 50 2.49 -4.58 8.40
C LEU A 50 2.78 -5.26 9.75
N VAL A 51 2.31 -4.65 10.83
CA VAL A 51 2.54 -5.19 12.18
C VAL A 51 1.65 -6.40 12.45
N ALA A 52 0.35 -6.31 12.14
CA ALA A 52 -0.63 -7.36 12.42
C ALA A 52 -0.36 -8.65 11.62
N ASN A 53 0.13 -8.53 10.39
CA ASN A 53 0.46 -9.67 9.52
C ASN A 53 1.86 -10.27 9.81
N SER A 54 2.65 -9.62 10.66
CA SER A 54 3.99 -10.07 11.03
C SER A 54 3.95 -11.03 12.21
N LYS A 55 4.79 -12.07 12.15
CA LYS A 55 4.95 -12.98 13.29
C LYS A 55 5.82 -12.33 14.36
N PRO A 56 5.44 -12.39 15.65
CA PRO A 56 6.24 -11.81 16.74
C PRO A 56 7.69 -12.29 16.76
N SER A 57 7.95 -13.54 16.34
CA SER A 57 9.29 -14.16 16.30
C SER A 57 10.15 -13.76 15.10
N LYS A 58 9.65 -12.85 14.23
CA LYS A 58 10.39 -12.36 13.07
C LYS A 58 10.56 -10.84 13.16
N ALA A 59 11.77 -10.36 12.85
CA ALA A 59 11.99 -8.93 12.69
C ALA A 59 11.10 -8.37 11.58
N ILE A 60 10.52 -7.21 11.84
CA ILE A 60 9.74 -6.47 10.86
C ILE A 60 10.70 -5.56 10.10
N GLU A 61 10.82 -5.76 8.80
CA GLU A 61 11.57 -4.87 7.94
C GLU A 61 10.62 -3.85 7.30
N PHE A 62 10.67 -2.61 7.76
CA PHE A 62 9.91 -1.53 7.16
C PHE A 62 10.65 -0.97 5.95
N ASP A 63 10.06 -1.14 4.78
CA ASP A 63 10.56 -0.64 3.50
C ASP A 63 9.61 0.41 2.97
N THR A 64 10.05 1.65 2.92
CA THR A 64 9.27 2.79 2.43
C THR A 64 9.32 2.95 0.90
N GLY A 65 10.09 2.12 0.21
CA GLY A 65 10.18 2.06 -1.25
C GLY A 65 9.25 1.00 -1.86
N MET A 66 9.82 0.11 -2.67
CA MET A 66 9.05 -0.97 -3.32
C MET A 66 8.41 -1.95 -2.33
N GLY A 67 8.97 -2.10 -1.14
CA GLY A 67 8.36 -2.90 -0.08
C GLY A 67 7.00 -2.35 0.37
N LEU A 68 6.85 -1.02 0.43
CA LEU A 68 5.56 -0.39 0.71
C LEU A 68 4.52 -0.72 -0.39
N VAL A 69 4.93 -0.66 -1.64
CA VAL A 69 4.05 -1.00 -2.78
C VAL A 69 3.58 -2.44 -2.69
N ASN A 70 4.50 -3.37 -2.44
CA ASN A 70 4.17 -4.79 -2.32
C ASN A 70 3.27 -5.07 -1.10
N LEU A 71 3.49 -4.36 0.01
CA LEU A 71 2.65 -4.45 1.20
C LEU A 71 1.23 -3.94 0.93
N ALA A 72 1.10 -2.83 0.21
CA ALA A 72 -0.19 -2.29 -0.21
C ALA A 72 -0.93 -3.24 -1.16
N ASP A 73 -0.24 -3.78 -2.15
CA ASP A 73 -0.79 -4.79 -3.07
C ASP A 73 -1.26 -6.04 -2.31
N GLU A 74 -0.51 -6.50 -1.31
CA GLU A 74 -0.90 -7.64 -0.47
C GLU A 74 -2.14 -7.33 0.36
N TYR A 75 -2.16 -6.16 1.00
CA TYR A 75 -3.32 -5.69 1.76
C TYR A 75 -4.57 -5.63 0.88
N GLU A 76 -4.51 -5.00 -0.29
CA GLU A 76 -5.62 -4.86 -1.23
C GLU A 76 -6.09 -6.23 -1.75
N ARG A 77 -5.15 -7.11 -2.11
CA ARG A 77 -5.46 -8.46 -2.55
C ARG A 77 -6.17 -9.29 -1.48
N LEU A 78 -5.76 -9.16 -0.23
CA LEU A 78 -6.40 -9.86 0.88
C LEU A 78 -7.75 -9.24 1.22
N SER A 79 -7.87 -7.91 1.19
CA SER A 79 -9.14 -7.21 1.46
C SER A 79 -10.23 -7.52 0.43
N ALA A 80 -9.85 -7.87 -0.80
CA ALA A 80 -10.79 -8.25 -1.85
C ALA A 80 -11.26 -9.73 -1.78
N ARG A 81 -10.75 -10.53 -0.81
CA ARG A 81 -11.09 -11.96 -0.69
C ARG A 81 -12.36 -12.18 0.12
N ASP A 82 -13.15 -13.14 -0.32
CA ASP A 82 -14.24 -13.70 0.48
C ASP A 82 -13.71 -14.85 1.35
N PHE A 83 -13.21 -14.51 2.54
CA PHE A 83 -12.66 -15.48 3.49
C PHE A 83 -13.69 -16.49 3.93
N ASP A 84 -14.95 -16.10 4.09
CA ASP A 84 -16.00 -17.00 4.60
C ASP A 84 -16.35 -18.07 3.55
N ALA A 85 -16.44 -17.67 2.28
CA ALA A 85 -16.61 -18.61 1.19
C ALA A 85 -15.41 -19.55 1.04
N GLU A 86 -14.17 -19.02 1.11
CA GLU A 86 -12.97 -19.85 0.99
C GLU A 86 -12.80 -20.83 2.17
N MET A 87 -13.09 -20.42 3.40
CA MET A 87 -13.01 -21.27 4.58
C MET A 87 -14.10 -22.33 4.67
N SER A 88 -15.18 -22.19 3.89
CA SER A 88 -16.27 -23.16 3.81
C SER A 88 -15.95 -24.38 2.94
N ASP A 89 -14.81 -24.39 2.22
CA ASP A 89 -14.40 -25.53 1.39
C ASP A 89 -13.96 -26.71 2.28
N GLU A 90 -14.75 -27.79 2.29
CA GLU A 90 -14.47 -29.03 3.05
C GLU A 90 -13.12 -29.70 2.68
N LYS A 91 -12.56 -29.38 1.51
CA LYS A 91 -11.27 -29.93 1.05
C LYS A 91 -10.07 -29.12 1.52
N LEU A 92 -10.31 -28.06 2.28
CA LEU A 92 -9.25 -27.17 2.74
C LEU A 92 -8.35 -27.87 3.75
N SER A 93 -7.05 -27.86 3.54
CA SER A 93 -6.11 -28.39 4.52
C SER A 93 -6.12 -27.50 5.78
N ARG A 94 -5.92 -28.11 6.96
CA ARG A 94 -5.84 -27.37 8.23
C ARG A 94 -4.81 -26.23 8.18
N ARG A 95 -3.68 -26.45 7.52
CA ARG A 95 -2.65 -25.41 7.35
C ARG A 95 -3.19 -24.21 6.58
N LYS A 96 -3.95 -24.46 5.52
CA LYS A 96 -4.54 -23.40 4.70
C LYS A 96 -5.63 -22.65 5.44
N LEU A 97 -6.45 -23.37 6.22
CA LEU A 97 -7.48 -22.77 7.08
C LEU A 97 -6.85 -21.79 8.08
N VAL A 98 -5.81 -22.19 8.82
CA VAL A 98 -5.10 -21.32 9.76
C VAL A 98 -4.51 -20.09 9.05
N GLN A 99 -3.96 -20.25 7.84
CA GLN A 99 -3.46 -19.11 7.07
C GLN A 99 -4.56 -18.11 6.67
N LEU A 100 -5.75 -18.59 6.35
CA LEU A 100 -6.90 -17.74 6.05
C LEU A 100 -7.43 -17.03 7.30
N GLU A 101 -7.52 -17.75 8.42
CA GLU A 101 -7.89 -17.16 9.71
C GLU A 101 -6.90 -16.08 10.15
N ASP A 102 -5.59 -16.35 10.09
CA ASP A 102 -4.54 -15.39 10.42
C ASP A 102 -4.65 -14.13 9.54
N ALA A 103 -4.85 -14.29 8.23
CA ALA A 103 -4.99 -13.17 7.30
C ALA A 103 -6.25 -12.35 7.57
N LYS A 104 -7.41 -13.02 7.85
CA LYS A 104 -8.66 -12.34 8.20
C LYS A 104 -8.51 -11.53 9.48
N VAL A 105 -7.86 -12.10 10.50
CA VAL A 105 -7.58 -11.41 11.77
C VAL A 105 -6.62 -10.23 11.55
N ALA A 106 -5.57 -10.40 10.76
CA ALA A 106 -4.61 -9.32 10.45
C ALA A 106 -5.31 -8.13 9.78
N LEU A 107 -6.22 -8.37 8.83
CA LEU A 107 -7.02 -7.32 8.20
C LEU A 107 -7.95 -6.63 9.19
N ALA A 108 -8.64 -7.38 10.04
CA ALA A 108 -9.53 -6.82 11.06
C ALA A 108 -8.76 -5.93 12.06
N LEU A 109 -7.55 -6.34 12.45
CA LEU A 109 -6.67 -5.56 13.32
C LEU A 109 -6.07 -4.33 12.59
N ALA A 110 -5.96 -4.38 11.28
CA ALA A 110 -5.45 -3.28 10.47
C ALA A 110 -6.47 -2.17 10.28
N ALA A 111 -7.76 -2.49 10.25
CA ALA A 111 -8.82 -1.51 10.07
C ALA A 111 -8.78 -0.41 11.15
N VAL A 112 -8.86 0.85 10.71
CA VAL A 112 -8.90 2.02 11.60
C VAL A 112 -10.36 2.41 11.84
N HIS A 113 -11.22 2.26 10.83
CA HIS A 113 -12.66 2.49 10.89
C HIS A 113 -13.39 1.31 10.25
N GLU A 114 -14.59 1.00 10.75
CA GLU A 114 -15.37 -0.16 10.28
C GLU A 114 -15.77 -0.08 8.81
N ASP A 115 -15.91 1.14 8.26
CA ASP A 115 -16.33 1.40 6.87
C ASP A 115 -15.14 1.47 5.87
N GLU A 116 -13.90 1.47 6.34
CA GLU A 116 -12.73 1.71 5.49
C GLU A 116 -12.38 0.55 4.55
N LEU A 117 -12.66 -0.70 4.94
CA LEU A 117 -12.33 -1.86 4.09
C LEU A 117 -13.01 -1.78 2.71
N ALA A 118 -14.24 -1.29 2.65
CA ALA A 118 -14.99 -1.18 1.40
C ALA A 118 -14.49 -0.02 0.50
N THR A 119 -14.03 1.07 1.11
CA THR A 119 -13.64 2.29 0.37
C THR A 119 -12.16 2.26 -0.05
N ALA A 120 -11.30 1.68 0.77
CA ALA A 120 -9.86 1.56 0.49
C ALA A 120 -9.54 0.62 -0.68
N THR A 121 -10.42 -0.32 -0.99
CA THR A 121 -10.23 -1.31 -2.07
C THR A 121 -10.71 -0.85 -3.44
N SER A 122 -11.43 0.27 -3.54
CA SER A 122 -11.97 0.76 -4.82
C SER A 122 -10.88 1.29 -5.75
N ILE A 123 -9.79 1.81 -5.20
CA ILE A 123 -8.67 2.37 -5.98
C ILE A 123 -7.37 1.75 -5.48
N SER A 124 -6.65 1.04 -6.36
CA SER A 124 -5.38 0.45 -5.98
C SER A 124 -4.33 1.52 -5.65
N PHE A 125 -3.43 1.17 -4.73
CA PHE A 125 -2.31 2.02 -4.33
C PHE A 125 -1.46 2.46 -5.53
N ARG A 126 -1.19 1.53 -6.46
CA ARG A 126 -0.43 1.80 -7.68
C ARG A 126 -1.16 2.74 -8.62
N HIS A 127 -2.48 2.59 -8.77
CA HIS A 127 -3.27 3.47 -9.63
C HIS A 127 -3.32 4.90 -9.07
N MET A 128 -3.49 5.04 -7.75
CA MET A 128 -3.41 6.35 -7.11
C MET A 128 -2.03 6.99 -7.26
N ALA A 129 -0.95 6.21 -7.11
CA ALA A 129 0.43 6.69 -7.32
C ALA A 129 0.67 7.14 -8.76
N LEU A 130 0.10 6.45 -9.75
CA LEU A 130 0.15 6.82 -11.16
C LEU A 130 -0.56 8.15 -11.39
N LEU A 131 -1.82 8.26 -10.98
CA LEU A 131 -2.63 9.47 -11.17
C LEU A 131 -2.03 10.67 -10.45
N ALA A 132 -1.55 10.50 -9.22
CA ALA A 132 -0.91 11.57 -8.46
C ALA A 132 0.38 12.11 -9.11
N GLN A 133 1.05 11.34 -9.94
CA GLN A 133 2.20 11.82 -10.71
C GLN A 133 1.79 12.53 -12.01
N ILE A 134 0.76 12.02 -12.69
CA ILE A 134 0.33 12.54 -14.01
C ILE A 134 -0.53 13.81 -13.85
N LYS A 135 -1.34 13.87 -12.79
CA LYS A 135 -2.27 14.96 -12.53
C LYS A 135 -1.71 15.88 -11.43
N PRO A 136 -1.34 17.13 -11.75
CA PRO A 136 -0.75 18.04 -10.77
C PRO A 136 -1.74 18.48 -9.68
N ASN A 137 -3.02 18.58 -10.02
CA ASN A 137 -4.08 19.03 -9.10
C ASN A 137 -4.91 17.85 -8.58
N ASP A 138 -5.35 17.92 -7.34
CA ASP A 138 -6.19 16.87 -6.75
C ASP A 138 -7.56 16.78 -7.42
N GLU A 139 -8.13 17.90 -7.85
CA GLU A 139 -9.38 17.93 -8.60
C GLU A 139 -9.30 17.14 -9.91
N ASP A 140 -8.17 17.21 -10.62
CA ASP A 140 -7.94 16.44 -11.85
C ASP A 140 -7.84 14.93 -11.57
N VAL A 141 -7.28 14.53 -10.40
CA VAL A 141 -7.26 13.14 -9.96
C VAL A 141 -8.70 12.66 -9.73
N TRP A 142 -9.50 13.43 -8.98
CA TRP A 142 -10.88 13.05 -8.69
C TRP A 142 -11.75 12.99 -9.94
N THR A 143 -11.56 13.92 -10.87
CA THR A 143 -12.23 13.90 -12.16
C THR A 143 -11.91 12.64 -12.94
N SER A 144 -10.64 12.30 -13.07
CA SER A 144 -10.21 11.08 -13.78
C SER A 144 -10.77 9.80 -13.15
N LEU A 145 -10.86 9.74 -11.81
CA LEU A 145 -11.41 8.59 -11.10
C LEU A 145 -12.93 8.47 -11.26
N LYS A 146 -13.63 9.60 -11.35
CA LYS A 146 -15.08 9.65 -11.63
C LYS A 146 -15.37 9.25 -13.07
N ASP A 147 -14.65 9.79 -14.03
CA ASP A 147 -14.81 9.51 -15.46
C ASP A 147 -14.56 8.03 -15.78
N SER A 148 -13.59 7.42 -15.10
CA SER A 148 -13.33 5.97 -15.22
C SER A 148 -14.35 5.10 -14.48
N GLY A 149 -15.29 5.68 -13.74
CA GLY A 149 -16.26 4.94 -12.91
C GLY A 149 -15.64 4.25 -11.69
N SER A 150 -14.39 4.59 -11.33
CA SER A 150 -13.69 4.00 -10.19
C SER A 150 -14.26 4.48 -8.86
N ILE A 151 -14.79 5.70 -8.82
CA ILE A 151 -15.49 6.30 -7.69
C ILE A 151 -16.70 7.10 -8.15
N THR A 152 -17.66 7.27 -7.25
CA THR A 152 -18.79 8.20 -7.46
C THR A 152 -18.47 9.59 -6.93
N GLU A 153 -17.86 9.62 -5.73
CA GLU A 153 -17.47 10.85 -5.04
C GLU A 153 -16.14 10.65 -4.29
N SER A 154 -15.41 11.75 -4.04
CA SER A 154 -14.28 11.70 -3.12
C SER A 154 -14.80 11.57 -1.68
N THR A 155 -14.09 10.81 -0.87
CA THR A 155 -14.35 10.69 0.56
C THR A 155 -13.18 11.26 1.35
N PRO A 156 -13.39 11.71 2.60
CA PRO A 156 -12.29 12.19 3.44
C PRO A 156 -11.11 11.20 3.55
N GLN A 157 -11.41 9.90 3.55
CA GLN A 157 -10.41 8.83 3.58
C GLN A 157 -9.58 8.79 2.29
N LEU A 158 -10.22 8.90 1.13
CA LEU A 158 -9.52 8.96 -0.16
C LEU A 158 -8.70 10.24 -0.29
N GLU A 159 -9.18 11.36 0.21
CA GLU A 159 -8.46 12.63 0.22
C GLU A 159 -7.21 12.56 1.10
N ASP A 160 -7.32 11.99 2.31
CA ASP A 160 -6.16 11.75 3.19
C ASP A 160 -5.16 10.78 2.54
N ARG A 161 -5.65 9.73 1.87
CA ARG A 161 -4.82 8.78 1.14
C ARG A 161 -4.06 9.45 -0.02
N LEU A 162 -4.71 10.30 -0.79
CA LEU A 162 -4.06 11.06 -1.87
C LEU A 162 -3.01 12.03 -1.33
N LYS A 163 -3.31 12.73 -0.24
CA LYS A 163 -2.36 13.62 0.44
C LYS A 163 -1.09 12.89 0.87
N ARG A 164 -1.22 11.72 1.50
CA ARG A 164 -0.07 10.87 1.88
C ARG A 164 0.68 10.35 0.65
N MET A 165 -0.04 9.98 -0.40
CA MET A 165 0.55 9.56 -1.67
C MET A 165 1.43 10.65 -2.27
N ARG A 166 0.96 11.89 -2.31
CA ARG A 166 1.77 13.03 -2.80
C ARG A 166 2.99 13.30 -1.93
N ALA A 167 2.85 13.21 -0.61
CA ALA A 167 3.97 13.33 0.32
C ALA A 167 5.02 12.24 0.08
N TRP A 168 4.57 11.00 -0.14
CA TRP A 168 5.47 9.87 -0.43
C TRP A 168 6.17 10.04 -1.78
N ILE A 169 5.45 10.42 -2.84
CA ILE A 169 6.02 10.69 -4.19
C ILE A 169 7.08 11.78 -4.13
N SER A 170 6.89 12.79 -3.29
CA SER A 170 7.82 13.91 -3.13
C SER A 170 8.99 13.60 -2.19
N SER A 171 8.97 12.46 -1.51
CA SER A 171 10.01 12.06 -0.57
C SER A 171 11.18 11.33 -1.26
N GLU A 172 12.32 11.23 -0.57
CA GLU A 172 13.46 10.42 -0.98
C GLU A 172 13.18 8.92 -1.01
N HIS A 173 12.05 8.49 -0.43
CA HIS A 173 11.65 7.09 -0.31
C HIS A 173 10.91 6.58 -1.54
N PHE A 174 10.48 7.48 -2.45
CA PHE A 174 9.75 7.08 -3.64
C PHE A 174 10.65 6.31 -4.62
N PRO A 175 10.27 5.08 -5.04
CA PRO A 175 11.12 4.25 -5.89
C PRO A 175 11.33 4.87 -7.27
N GLU A 176 12.58 4.89 -7.74
CA GLU A 176 12.93 5.42 -9.07
C GLU A 176 12.19 4.68 -10.20
N GLU A 177 11.96 3.36 -10.01
CA GLU A 177 11.26 2.53 -10.99
C GLU A 177 9.80 2.91 -11.19
N MET A 178 9.22 3.64 -10.23
CA MET A 178 7.84 4.12 -10.31
C MET A 178 7.74 5.57 -10.76
N LYS A 179 8.85 6.29 -10.89
CA LYS A 179 8.83 7.68 -11.34
C LYS A 179 8.40 7.78 -12.80
N ILE A 180 7.45 8.66 -13.05
CA ILE A 180 6.93 8.95 -14.38
C ILE A 180 7.47 10.31 -14.81
N ASN A 181 8.16 10.33 -15.93
CA ASN A 181 8.58 11.56 -16.57
C ASN A 181 7.56 11.93 -17.66
N ILE A 182 6.81 13.00 -17.43
CA ILE A 182 5.91 13.54 -18.43
C ILE A 182 6.76 14.43 -19.37
N CYS A 183 6.89 13.99 -20.61
CA CYS A 183 7.60 14.76 -21.65
C CYS A 183 6.61 15.68 -22.36
N GLU A 184 6.88 16.97 -22.41
CA GLU A 184 6.07 17.94 -23.17
C GLU A 184 6.15 17.69 -24.68
N THR A 185 7.24 17.06 -25.15
CA THR A 185 7.42 16.69 -26.55
C THR A 185 7.64 15.19 -26.68
N PRO A 186 7.09 14.57 -27.74
CA PRO A 186 7.28 13.15 -27.98
C PRO A 186 8.77 12.80 -28.11
N ASN A 187 9.19 11.74 -27.43
CA ASN A 187 10.54 11.20 -27.57
C ASN A 187 10.70 10.56 -28.96
N ARG A 188 11.35 11.26 -29.89
CA ARG A 188 11.53 10.85 -31.28
C ARG A 188 12.34 9.55 -31.42
N GLU A 189 13.30 9.31 -30.53
CA GLU A 189 14.11 8.09 -30.53
C GLU A 189 13.26 6.89 -30.12
N ALA A 190 12.47 7.05 -29.05
CA ALA A 190 11.52 6.00 -28.63
C ALA A 190 10.50 5.71 -29.73
N LEU A 191 9.95 6.74 -30.37
CA LEU A 191 9.01 6.57 -31.49
C LEU A 191 9.66 5.88 -32.70
N SER A 192 10.93 6.14 -32.98
CA SER A 192 11.64 5.49 -34.10
C SER A 192 11.94 4.02 -33.83
N SER A 193 12.10 3.62 -32.57
CA SER A 193 12.38 2.24 -32.16
C SER A 193 11.13 1.34 -32.14
N LEU A 194 9.93 1.90 -32.29
CA LEU A 194 8.69 1.14 -32.29
C LEU A 194 8.55 0.29 -33.56
N ASN A 195 8.12 -0.96 -33.40
CA ASN A 195 7.73 -1.82 -34.51
C ASN A 195 6.36 -1.40 -35.10
N GLU A 196 5.99 -1.98 -36.26
CA GLU A 196 4.74 -1.64 -36.94
C GLU A 196 3.48 -1.88 -36.08
N GLN A 197 3.44 -2.96 -35.31
CA GLN A 197 2.31 -3.26 -34.44
C GLN A 197 2.17 -2.24 -33.31
N GLN A 198 3.28 -1.84 -32.71
CA GLN A 198 3.30 -0.82 -31.67
C GLN A 198 2.89 0.57 -32.19
N ARG A 199 3.30 0.92 -33.41
CA ARG A 199 2.86 2.15 -34.08
C ARG A 199 1.38 2.15 -34.39
N LEU A 200 0.84 1.00 -34.79
CA LEU A 200 -0.59 0.85 -35.07
C LEU A 200 -1.43 1.05 -33.79
N VAL A 201 -0.99 0.47 -32.67
CA VAL A 201 -1.62 0.68 -31.36
C VAL A 201 -1.60 2.16 -30.98
N LEU A 202 -0.46 2.83 -31.09
CA LEU A 202 -0.34 4.27 -30.80
C LEU A 202 -1.25 5.14 -31.66
N HIS A 203 -1.46 4.77 -32.92
CA HIS A 203 -2.31 5.49 -33.84
C HIS A 203 -3.80 5.40 -33.48
N HIS A 204 -4.22 4.26 -32.90
CA HIS A 204 -5.61 4.05 -32.49
C HIS A 204 -5.89 4.44 -31.02
N LEU A 205 -4.86 4.77 -30.23
CA LEU A 205 -5.03 5.16 -28.83
C LEU A 205 -5.92 6.41 -28.63
N PRO A 206 -5.82 7.47 -29.44
CA PRO A 206 -6.69 8.64 -29.30
C PRO A 206 -8.18 8.31 -29.51
N ASP A 207 -8.46 7.41 -30.46
CA ASP A 207 -9.84 6.99 -30.77
C ASP A 207 -10.46 6.09 -29.69
N ALA A 208 -9.60 5.38 -28.95
CA ALA A 208 -10.02 4.51 -27.83
C ALA A 208 -10.15 5.27 -26.49
N LEU A 209 -9.61 6.48 -26.41
CA LEU A 209 -9.63 7.35 -25.21
C LEU A 209 -10.62 8.53 -25.33
N SER A 210 -11.22 8.71 -26.49
CA SER A 210 -12.29 9.68 -26.76
C SER A 210 -13.67 9.08 -26.58
#